data_f19c197291725cda3e444bd5771b1c02
#
_entry.id   f19c197291725cda3e444bd5771b1c02
#
_cell.length_a   1.000
_cell.length_b   1.000
_cell.length_c   1.000
_cell.angle_alpha   90.00
_cell.angle_beta   90.00
_cell.angle_gamma   90.00
#
_symmetry.space_group_name_H-M   'P 1'
#
loop_
_entity.id
_entity.type
_entity.pdbx_description
1 polymer ?
#
loop_
_entity_poly.entity_id
_entity_poly.type
_entity_poly.pdbx_seq_one_letter_code
_entity_poly.pdbx_strand_id
1 'polypeptide(L)'
;MGICAGFSTARAALIAVALGAAAESAFAETIDVYDDHGGSVAAYDQRWADHARRGVNVRIVGPCQSACTVLLRHIPRSRICVTPAASFGFHLAKSQRGTDLLRASYSPDIMGWINRHGGLTHDFIWMSAPDTYRFFRKCG
;
A
#
# COMPACT_ATOMS: atom_id res chain seq x y z
N MET A 1 -22.12 3.08 -84.52
CA MET A 1 -22.97 3.16 -83.33
C MET A 1 -22.28 2.35 -82.20
N GLY A 2 -21.69 2.97 -81.30
CA GLY A 2 -21.01 2.31 -80.19
C GLY A 2 -20.98 3.26 -78.95
N ILE A 3 -21.78 2.92 -77.98
CA ILE A 3 -21.95 3.73 -76.76
C ILE A 3 -20.93 3.22 -75.74
N CYS A 4 -19.93 4.03 -75.39
CA CYS A 4 -19.01 3.74 -74.31
C CYS A 4 -19.60 4.26 -73.02
N ALA A 5 -19.96 3.29 -72.12
CA ALA A 5 -20.37 3.58 -70.79
C ALA A 5 -19.09 3.74 -69.90
N GLY A 6 -18.87 4.95 -69.32
CA GLY A 6 -17.81 5.22 -68.39
C GLY A 6 -18.20 4.76 -66.99
N PHE A 7 -17.43 3.84 -66.43
CA PHE A 7 -17.52 3.48 -65.01
C PHE A 7 -16.74 4.47 -64.14
N SER A 8 -17.46 5.27 -63.35
CA SER A 8 -16.90 6.16 -62.38
C SER A 8 -16.64 5.38 -61.07
N THR A 9 -15.39 5.13 -60.77
CA THR A 9 -14.99 4.50 -59.51
C THR A 9 -14.93 5.54 -58.38
N ALA A 10 -15.93 5.57 -57.54
CA ALA A 10 -15.92 6.34 -56.31
C ALA A 10 -14.94 5.71 -55.31
N ARG A 11 -13.85 6.42 -55.03
CA ARG A 11 -12.93 6.09 -53.95
C ARG A 11 -13.51 6.55 -52.63
N ALA A 12 -13.97 5.61 -51.81
CA ALA A 12 -14.33 5.87 -50.42
C ALA A 12 -13.05 6.05 -49.58
N ALA A 13 -12.83 7.25 -49.07
CA ALA A 13 -11.74 7.54 -48.13
C ALA A 13 -12.20 7.11 -46.73
N LEU A 14 -11.59 6.06 -46.20
CA LEU A 14 -11.74 5.65 -44.82
C LEU A 14 -10.92 6.58 -43.90
N ILE A 15 -11.61 7.45 -43.16
CA ILE A 15 -11.00 8.28 -42.14
C ILE A 15 -10.89 7.41 -40.87
N ALA A 16 -9.69 6.91 -40.55
CA ALA A 16 -9.42 6.25 -39.29
C ALA A 16 -9.30 7.32 -38.20
N VAL A 17 -10.31 7.43 -37.35
CA VAL A 17 -10.26 8.24 -36.12
C VAL A 17 -9.46 7.44 -35.08
N ALA A 18 -8.20 7.82 -34.89
CA ALA A 18 -7.39 7.31 -33.78
C ALA A 18 -7.88 7.97 -32.48
N LEU A 19 -8.66 7.23 -31.68
CA LEU A 19 -8.91 7.62 -30.29
C LEU A 19 -7.62 7.41 -29.51
N GLY A 20 -6.85 8.49 -29.33
CA GLY A 20 -5.75 8.55 -28.38
C GLY A 20 -6.32 8.49 -26.98
N ALA A 21 -6.26 7.31 -26.33
CA ALA A 21 -6.48 7.22 -24.90
C ALA A 21 -5.33 7.96 -24.18
N ALA A 22 -5.60 9.19 -23.74
CA ALA A 22 -4.72 9.89 -22.81
C ALA A 22 -4.74 9.08 -21.51
N ALA A 23 -3.66 8.37 -21.21
CA ALA A 23 -3.44 7.77 -19.89
C ALA A 23 -3.24 8.93 -18.92
N GLU A 24 -4.31 9.34 -18.22
CA GLU A 24 -4.17 10.19 -17.06
C GLU A 24 -3.32 9.44 -16.05
N SER A 25 -2.11 9.95 -15.80
CA SER A 25 -1.27 9.51 -14.69
C SER A 25 -1.96 9.94 -13.39
N ALA A 26 -2.88 9.13 -12.91
CA ALA A 26 -3.47 9.31 -11.60
C ALA A 26 -2.33 9.18 -10.57
N PHE A 27 -1.96 10.29 -9.92
CA PHE A 27 -1.04 10.24 -8.78
C PHE A 27 -1.67 9.33 -7.72
N ALA A 28 -0.91 8.33 -7.27
CA ALA A 28 -1.40 7.43 -6.23
C ALA A 28 -1.73 8.25 -4.96
N GLU A 29 -2.92 8.03 -4.41
CA GLU A 29 -3.35 8.61 -3.12
C GLU A 29 -2.28 8.33 -2.05
N THR A 30 -2.01 9.30 -1.18
CA THR A 30 -1.12 9.12 -0.03
C THR A 30 -1.93 9.22 1.26
N ILE A 31 -1.80 8.22 2.12
CA ILE A 31 -2.43 8.16 3.44
C ILE A 31 -1.36 8.47 4.49
N ASP A 32 -1.64 9.47 5.33
CA ASP A 32 -0.80 9.85 6.46
C ASP A 32 -1.29 9.16 7.74
N VAL A 33 -0.37 8.52 8.45
CA VAL A 33 -0.62 7.93 9.77
C VAL A 33 0.09 8.79 10.81
N TYR A 34 -0.68 9.62 11.53
CA TYR A 34 -0.13 10.57 12.52
C TYR A 34 -0.02 9.99 13.92
N ASP A 35 -1.09 9.31 14.40
CA ASP A 35 -1.19 8.72 15.73
C ASP A 35 -2.31 7.69 15.72
N ASP A 36 -1.99 6.45 15.42
CA ASP A 36 -2.98 5.38 15.25
C ASP A 36 -2.79 4.31 16.33
N HIS A 37 -3.71 4.32 17.30
CA HIS A 37 -3.69 3.42 18.45
C HIS A 37 -4.18 1.99 18.14
N GLY A 38 -4.56 1.72 16.90
CA GLY A 38 -5.08 0.43 16.50
C GLY A 38 -6.54 0.21 16.90
N GLY A 39 -6.92 -1.05 17.03
CA GLY A 39 -8.30 -1.45 17.32
C GLY A 39 -8.58 -2.88 16.90
N SER A 40 -9.72 -3.12 16.23
CA SER A 40 -10.04 -4.43 15.69
C SER A 40 -9.06 -4.84 14.59
N VAL A 41 -8.25 -5.88 14.83
CA VAL A 41 -7.27 -6.38 13.86
C VAL A 41 -7.94 -6.78 12.55
N ALA A 42 -9.11 -7.43 12.61
CA ALA A 42 -9.85 -7.84 11.42
C ALA A 42 -10.35 -6.64 10.59
N ALA A 43 -10.82 -5.58 11.26
CA ALA A 43 -11.25 -4.35 10.57
C ALA A 43 -10.07 -3.63 9.89
N TYR A 44 -8.90 -3.62 10.54
CA TYR A 44 -7.68 -3.06 9.96
C TYR A 44 -7.17 -3.89 8.79
N ASP A 45 -7.23 -5.22 8.88
CA ASP A 45 -6.85 -6.12 7.79
C ASP A 45 -7.68 -5.83 6.53
N GLN A 46 -9.00 -5.73 6.68
CA GLN A 46 -9.89 -5.40 5.58
C GLN A 46 -9.62 -3.99 5.02
N ARG A 47 -9.49 -2.99 5.89
CA ARG A 47 -9.23 -1.60 5.49
C ARG A 47 -7.93 -1.47 4.69
N TRP A 48 -6.84 -2.08 5.16
CA TRP A 48 -5.56 -2.00 4.48
C TRP A 48 -5.52 -2.83 3.19
N ALA A 49 -6.27 -3.95 3.12
CA ALA A 49 -6.47 -4.66 1.86
C ALA A 49 -7.18 -3.78 0.82
N ASP A 50 -8.19 -2.99 1.23
CA ASP A 50 -8.89 -2.05 0.35
C ASP A 50 -7.97 -0.93 -0.15
N HIS A 51 -7.17 -0.36 0.73
CA HIS A 51 -6.16 0.65 0.38
C HIS A 51 -5.11 0.08 -0.59
N ALA A 52 -4.65 -1.14 -0.36
CA ALA A 52 -3.69 -1.81 -1.24
C ALA A 52 -4.23 -2.00 -2.66
N ARG A 53 -5.53 -2.38 -2.81
CA ARG A 53 -6.17 -2.51 -4.12
C ARG A 53 -6.23 -1.19 -4.89
N ARG A 54 -6.33 -0.05 -4.18
CA ARG A 54 -6.28 1.29 -4.79
C ARG A 54 -4.87 1.77 -5.09
N GLY A 55 -3.85 1.02 -4.69
CA GLY A 55 -2.47 1.35 -4.95
C GLY A 55 -1.95 2.57 -4.18
N VAL A 56 -2.46 2.82 -2.97
CA VAL A 56 -2.07 3.96 -2.15
C VAL A 56 -0.60 3.94 -1.74
N ASN A 57 -0.04 5.12 -1.49
CA ASN A 57 1.18 5.29 -0.72
C ASN A 57 0.82 5.53 0.75
N VAL A 58 1.72 5.20 1.66
CA VAL A 58 1.53 5.44 3.10
C VAL A 58 2.74 6.18 3.65
N ARG A 59 2.47 7.24 4.39
CA ARG A 59 3.47 7.99 5.14
C ARG A 59 3.20 7.84 6.63
N ILE A 60 4.13 7.18 7.33
CA ILE A 60 4.06 7.06 8.79
C ILE A 60 4.69 8.32 9.38
N VAL A 61 3.85 9.17 9.93
CA VAL A 61 4.24 10.47 10.48
C VAL A 61 4.56 10.37 11.98
N GLY A 62 3.77 9.59 12.71
CA GLY A 62 3.92 9.36 14.14
C GLY A 62 3.69 7.89 14.50
N PRO A 63 3.18 7.60 15.70
CA PRO A 63 2.94 6.23 16.15
C PRO A 63 1.90 5.48 15.31
N CYS A 64 2.22 4.24 14.93
CA CYS A 64 1.33 3.26 14.35
C CYS A 64 1.43 1.98 15.19
N GLN A 65 0.44 1.72 16.05
CA GLN A 65 0.52 0.63 17.01
C GLN A 65 -0.57 -0.42 16.81
N SER A 66 -0.28 -1.63 17.29
CA SER A 66 -1.25 -2.72 17.36
C SER A 66 -1.84 -3.02 15.97
N ALA A 67 -3.16 -3.02 15.81
CA ALA A 67 -3.84 -3.30 14.56
C ALA A 67 -3.42 -2.37 13.41
N CYS A 68 -2.94 -1.14 13.68
CA CYS A 68 -2.37 -0.27 12.65
C CYS A 68 -1.24 -0.96 11.88
N THR A 69 -0.40 -1.75 12.56
CA THR A 69 0.76 -2.43 11.95
C THR A 69 0.39 -3.50 10.91
N VAL A 70 -0.90 -3.87 10.80
CA VAL A 70 -1.39 -4.78 9.75
C VAL A 70 -1.14 -4.22 8.35
N LEU A 71 -0.98 -2.90 8.21
CA LEU A 71 -0.60 -2.28 6.94
C LEU A 71 0.63 -2.93 6.30
N LEU A 72 1.56 -3.44 7.12
CA LEU A 72 2.81 -4.06 6.68
C LEU A 72 2.61 -5.34 5.87
N ARG A 73 1.43 -5.97 5.97
CA ARG A 73 1.03 -7.12 5.16
C ARG A 73 0.57 -6.71 3.76
N HIS A 74 -0.12 -5.58 3.66
CA HIS A 74 -0.87 -5.22 2.46
C HIS A 74 -0.15 -4.18 1.60
N ILE A 75 0.56 -3.25 2.24
CA ILE A 75 1.23 -2.16 1.53
C ILE A 75 2.69 -2.54 1.26
N PRO A 76 3.12 -2.58 0.00
CA PRO A 76 4.52 -2.83 -0.34
C PRO A 76 5.44 -1.80 0.31
N ARG A 77 6.60 -2.21 0.80
CA ARG A 77 7.58 -1.31 1.45
C ARG A 77 8.01 -0.14 0.57
N SER A 78 8.05 -0.34 -0.74
CA SER A 78 8.34 0.74 -1.71
C SER A 78 7.33 1.87 -1.68
N ARG A 79 6.13 1.62 -1.15
CA ARG A 79 5.05 2.58 -0.99
C ARG A 79 4.90 3.10 0.43
N ILE A 80 5.78 2.69 1.36
CA ILE A 80 5.80 3.18 2.74
C ILE A 80 7.02 4.07 2.91
N CYS A 81 6.83 5.26 3.49
CA CYS A 81 7.93 6.06 4.02
C CYS A 81 7.68 6.41 5.48
N VAL A 82 8.75 6.72 6.20
CA VAL A 82 8.72 7.05 7.62
C VAL A 82 9.38 8.38 7.89
N THR A 83 8.77 9.19 8.76
CA THR A 83 9.38 10.42 9.29
C THR A 83 10.30 10.11 10.47
N PRO A 84 11.10 11.09 10.95
CA PRO A 84 11.88 10.90 12.19
C PRO A 84 11.04 10.61 13.43
N ALA A 85 9.77 11.03 13.47
CA ALA A 85 8.83 10.79 14.56
C ALA A 85 8.05 9.48 14.43
N ALA A 86 8.18 8.78 13.30
CA ALA A 86 7.48 7.53 13.06
C ALA A 86 7.92 6.44 14.02
N SER A 87 6.95 5.67 14.52
CA SER A 87 7.22 4.47 15.29
C SER A 87 6.18 3.39 15.03
N PHE A 88 6.60 2.13 15.14
CA PHE A 88 5.71 0.98 15.08
C PHE A 88 5.66 0.31 16.44
N GLY A 89 4.46 0.13 16.99
CA GLY A 89 4.22 -0.55 18.26
C GLY A 89 3.70 -1.96 18.03
N PHE A 90 4.49 -2.96 18.40
CA PHE A 90 4.17 -4.38 18.23
C PHE A 90 3.81 -5.02 19.57
N HIS A 91 2.73 -5.80 19.62
CA HIS A 91 2.32 -6.58 20.77
C HIS A 91 1.39 -7.73 20.37
N LEU A 92 1.04 -8.61 21.31
CA LEU A 92 0.00 -9.63 21.13
C LEU A 92 -1.39 -8.96 21.13
N ALA A 93 -2.28 -9.44 20.26
CA ALA A 93 -3.69 -9.03 20.33
C ALA A 93 -4.39 -9.72 21.53
N LYS A 94 -5.58 -9.21 21.87
CA LYS A 94 -6.41 -9.80 22.95
C LYS A 94 -6.92 -11.20 22.60
N SER A 95 -7.06 -11.53 21.31
CA SER A 95 -7.51 -12.84 20.83
C SER A 95 -6.40 -13.58 20.09
N GLN A 96 -6.43 -14.90 20.11
CA GLN A 96 -5.50 -15.74 19.35
C GLN A 96 -5.58 -15.41 17.84
N ARG A 97 -6.80 -15.31 17.29
CA ARG A 97 -7.00 -14.98 15.88
C ARG A 97 -6.38 -13.61 15.51
N GLY A 98 -6.54 -12.62 16.38
CA GLY A 98 -5.91 -11.31 16.17
C GLY A 98 -4.38 -11.39 16.21
N THR A 99 -3.83 -12.17 17.13
CA THR A 99 -2.39 -12.42 17.23
C THR A 99 -1.85 -13.12 15.97
N ASP A 100 -2.58 -14.11 15.45
CA ASP A 100 -2.16 -14.81 14.23
C ASP A 100 -2.16 -13.88 13.01
N LEU A 101 -3.15 -13.00 12.90
CA LEU A 101 -3.19 -11.95 11.86
C LEU A 101 -2.03 -10.96 11.98
N LEU A 102 -1.71 -10.50 13.20
CA LEU A 102 -0.58 -9.61 13.43
C LEU A 102 0.74 -10.30 13.03
N ARG A 103 0.97 -11.52 13.48
CA ARG A 103 2.16 -12.30 13.12
C ARG A 103 2.30 -12.48 11.60
N ALA A 104 1.18 -12.80 10.92
CA ALA A 104 1.15 -12.95 9.48
C ALA A 104 1.36 -11.63 8.72
N SER A 105 1.29 -10.49 9.40
CA SER A 105 1.52 -9.16 8.82
C SER A 105 2.98 -8.77 8.78
N TYR A 106 3.83 -9.48 9.50
CA TYR A 106 5.25 -9.11 9.64
C TYR A 106 6.12 -10.02 8.78
N SER A 107 6.92 -9.39 7.92
CA SER A 107 7.93 -10.10 7.14
C SER A 107 9.01 -10.72 8.03
N PRO A 108 9.75 -11.74 7.55
CA PRO A 108 10.75 -12.43 8.35
C PRO A 108 11.82 -11.53 9.00
N ASP A 109 12.21 -10.46 8.33
CA ASP A 109 13.21 -9.50 8.85
C ASP A 109 12.62 -8.60 9.95
N ILE A 110 11.36 -8.17 9.82
CA ILE A 110 10.64 -7.45 10.89
C ILE A 110 10.41 -8.38 12.08
N MET A 111 9.96 -9.63 11.87
CA MET A 111 9.86 -10.62 12.94
C MET A 111 11.20 -10.89 13.60
N GLY A 112 12.28 -10.94 12.83
CA GLY A 112 13.63 -11.08 13.37
C GLY A 112 14.02 -9.91 14.28
N TRP A 113 13.67 -8.67 13.90
CA TRP A 113 13.87 -7.50 14.76
C TRP A 113 13.03 -7.61 16.03
N ILE A 114 11.73 -7.93 15.92
CA ILE A 114 10.81 -8.12 17.05
C ILE A 114 11.39 -9.16 18.05
N ASN A 115 11.82 -10.31 17.54
CA ASN A 115 12.36 -11.39 18.39
C ASN A 115 13.65 -10.97 19.14
N ARG A 116 14.52 -10.19 18.50
CA ARG A 116 15.72 -9.66 19.17
C ARG A 116 15.42 -8.62 20.24
N HIS A 117 14.23 -8.01 20.22
CA HIS A 117 13.78 -6.99 21.16
C HIS A 117 12.77 -7.52 22.20
N GLY A 118 12.73 -8.83 22.44
CA GLY A 118 11.90 -9.44 23.47
C GLY A 118 10.71 -10.25 22.96
N GLY A 119 10.47 -10.26 21.65
CA GLY A 119 9.35 -10.99 21.05
C GLY A 119 8.00 -10.29 21.23
N LEU A 120 6.95 -10.87 20.65
CA LEU A 120 5.58 -10.38 20.82
C LEU A 120 5.06 -10.82 22.20
N THR A 121 4.77 -9.85 23.05
CA THR A 121 4.17 -10.02 24.37
C THR A 121 2.91 -9.15 24.49
N HIS A 122 2.28 -9.10 25.65
CA HIS A 122 1.17 -8.17 25.89
C HIS A 122 1.65 -6.72 26.03
N ASP A 123 2.94 -6.52 26.36
CA ASP A 123 3.54 -5.20 26.39
C ASP A 123 4.02 -4.79 25.00
N PHE A 124 3.96 -3.49 24.72
CA PHE A 124 4.45 -2.95 23.46
C PHE A 124 5.97 -2.95 23.39
N ILE A 125 6.49 -3.41 22.25
CA ILE A 125 7.85 -3.06 21.81
C ILE A 125 7.76 -2.05 20.67
N TRP A 126 8.61 -1.03 20.74
CA TRP A 126 8.56 0.09 19.82
C TRP A 126 9.77 0.11 18.89
N MET A 127 9.51 0.05 17.59
CA MET A 127 10.51 0.30 16.57
C MET A 127 10.45 1.78 16.17
N SER A 128 11.43 2.55 16.59
CA SER A 128 11.57 3.97 16.29
C SER A 128 12.84 4.22 15.47
N ALA A 129 13.08 5.46 15.04
CA ALA A 129 14.36 5.83 14.43
C ALA A 129 15.53 5.59 15.42
N PRO A 130 16.71 5.10 14.95
CA PRO A 130 17.04 4.85 13.55
C PRO A 130 16.59 3.49 12.99
N ASP A 131 16.02 2.59 13.80
CA ASP A 131 15.67 1.23 13.35
C ASP A 131 14.63 1.22 12.23
N THR A 132 13.63 2.13 12.25
CA THR A 132 12.64 2.24 11.17
C THR A 132 13.29 2.47 9.81
N TYR A 133 14.43 3.18 9.76
CA TYR A 133 15.16 3.47 8.51
C TYR A 133 15.88 2.26 7.91
N ARG A 134 16.00 1.19 8.67
CA ARG A 134 16.57 -0.08 8.17
C ARG A 134 15.57 -0.86 7.34
N PHE A 135 14.28 -0.58 7.51
CA PHE A 135 13.18 -1.29 6.86
C PHE A 135 12.43 -0.45 5.85
N PHE A 136 12.39 0.87 6.04
CA PHE A 136 11.59 1.78 5.23
C PHE A 136 12.41 2.98 4.77
N ARG A 137 12.05 3.51 3.60
CA ARG A 137 12.65 4.77 3.13
C ARG A 137 12.21 5.94 4.01
N LYS A 138 13.06 6.94 4.15
CA LYS A 138 12.69 8.21 4.77
C LYS A 138 11.70 8.95 3.85
N CYS A 139 10.70 9.62 4.44
CA CYS A 139 9.88 10.56 3.69
C CYS A 139 10.73 11.76 3.26
N GLY A 140 10.55 12.19 2.02
CA GLY A 140 11.20 13.38 1.49
C GLY A 140 10.48 14.65 1.89
#